data_b20f4ae4a7f3ffb1e4da18d467ba94b9
#
_entry.id   b20f4ae4a7f3ffb1e4da18d467ba94b9
#
_cell.length_a   1.000
_cell.length_b   1.000
_cell.length_c   1.000
_cell.angle_alpha   90.00
_cell.angle_beta   90.00
_cell.angle_gamma   90.00
#
_symmetry.space_group_name_H-M   'P 1'
#
loop_
_entity.id
_entity.type
_entity.pdbx_description
1 polymer ?
#
loop_
_entity_poly.entity_id
_entity_poly.type
_entity_poly.pdbx_seq_one_letter_code
_entity_poly.pdbx_strand_id
1 'polypeptide(L)'
;MRRGWLAVGAASMVVLTACSSSGGGGTSAAPSVNSDPTKVSGSITVLTNRTDQLGDGTLDKYAAEFNKVYPNVKVKFEGMKDYEGEVKIRMNTENYGDVLPIPSDLSIAQFPNFFSSLGASDELSKTYQWTDYATVDSKVYGIANFGTVTGFVYNKKVWADAGVTAWPRTPEEFLADLEAIKAKGAATPYYTNYHDGWPLRQWTDAIGSPSCDEGAKDALADTAQPWAAGSDLHTIDSLVYSIVNRKLSEDDPTTTNWDQSKVMLGTGKVATMYLGSWSVSQMRDAASKAGASPDDIGYMPFPSTTGKPCTVLQPDYKYAINKHSKSQEAARAWLDWYVTKSGAAQAEQGISSVKGAELPATLKPFTDNGVQLIGQKQDKSATVKKIDKGAEINLDAPDYRQKLVDIARGAASGDLDGYFAELNKKWSQAQKTVNG
;
A
#
# COMPACT_ATOMS: atom_id res chain seq x y z
N MET A 1 67.27 -11.57 -68.42
CA MET A 1 66.18 -11.19 -69.35
C MET A 1 64.93 -12.08 -69.04
N ARG A 2 63.84 -11.48 -69.07
CA ARG A 2 62.42 -12.00 -68.98
C ARG A 2 61.78 -11.93 -67.61
N ARG A 3 60.83 -11.08 -67.61
CA ARG A 3 59.82 -10.68 -66.64
C ARG A 3 58.81 -11.82 -66.45
N GLY A 4 58.41 -12.08 -65.19
CA GLY A 4 57.30 -12.92 -64.84
C GLY A 4 56.33 -12.15 -63.95
N TRP A 5 55.11 -12.12 -64.39
CA TRP A 5 53.97 -11.39 -63.75
C TRP A 5 53.44 -12.15 -62.56
N LEU A 6 53.19 -11.43 -61.48
CA LEU A 6 52.44 -11.88 -60.31
C LEU A 6 50.94 -11.70 -60.60
N ALA A 7 50.18 -12.79 -60.44
CA ALA A 7 48.73 -12.76 -60.39
C ALA A 7 48.26 -12.84 -58.91
N VAL A 8 47.59 -11.82 -58.45
CA VAL A 8 46.94 -11.77 -57.11
C VAL A 8 45.57 -12.44 -57.20
N GLY A 9 45.42 -13.57 -56.53
CA GLY A 9 44.15 -14.24 -56.35
C GLY A 9 43.46 -13.75 -55.09
N ALA A 10 42.32 -13.10 -55.24
CA ALA A 10 41.47 -12.74 -54.12
C ALA A 10 40.66 -13.97 -53.64
N ALA A 11 40.94 -14.44 -52.45
CA ALA A 11 40.16 -15.48 -51.78
C ALA A 11 38.98 -14.83 -51.02
N SER A 12 37.77 -15.00 -51.52
CA SER A 12 36.55 -14.64 -50.83
C SER A 12 36.26 -15.65 -49.71
N MET A 13 36.39 -15.23 -48.46
CA MET A 13 35.91 -16.01 -47.32
C MET A 13 34.38 -15.84 -47.20
N VAL A 14 33.65 -16.92 -47.49
CA VAL A 14 32.22 -17.03 -47.14
C VAL A 14 32.13 -17.41 -45.66
N VAL A 15 31.69 -16.45 -44.83
CA VAL A 15 31.35 -16.73 -43.41
C VAL A 15 29.96 -17.38 -43.39
N LEU A 16 29.90 -18.66 -43.14
CA LEU A 16 28.71 -19.39 -42.83
C LEU A 16 28.31 -19.08 -41.40
N THR A 17 27.32 -18.21 -41.22
CA THR A 17 26.63 -18.04 -39.93
C THR A 17 25.74 -19.26 -39.70
N ALA A 18 26.19 -20.15 -38.82
CA ALA A 18 25.39 -21.23 -38.29
C ALA A 18 24.36 -20.68 -37.31
N CYS A 19 23.10 -20.63 -37.68
CA CYS A 19 21.99 -20.47 -36.75
C CYS A 19 21.89 -21.75 -35.91
N SER A 20 22.42 -21.74 -34.70
CA SER A 20 22.08 -22.75 -33.70
C SER A 20 20.81 -22.32 -32.98
N SER A 21 19.70 -22.94 -33.32
CA SER A 21 18.48 -22.91 -32.53
C SER A 21 18.67 -23.75 -31.27
N SER A 22 19.10 -23.12 -30.18
CA SER A 22 19.03 -23.71 -28.85
C SER A 22 17.72 -23.20 -28.21
N GLY A 23 16.75 -24.10 -28.06
CA GLY A 23 15.60 -23.89 -27.20
C GLY A 23 16.06 -23.71 -25.77
N GLY A 24 15.89 -22.52 -25.23
CA GLY A 24 16.13 -22.17 -23.84
C GLY A 24 15.08 -21.18 -23.40
N GLY A 25 14.43 -21.43 -22.26
CA GLY A 25 13.36 -20.64 -21.70
C GLY A 25 13.65 -19.15 -21.72
N GLY A 26 12.84 -18.42 -22.44
CA GLY A 26 13.00 -16.99 -22.64
C GLY A 26 12.78 -16.23 -21.33
N THR A 27 13.85 -15.83 -20.68
CA THR A 27 13.80 -14.72 -19.74
C THR A 27 13.56 -13.45 -20.57
N SER A 28 12.31 -13.01 -20.65
CA SER A 28 12.00 -11.72 -21.29
C SER A 28 12.89 -10.65 -20.67
N ALA A 29 13.64 -9.94 -21.48
CA ALA A 29 14.40 -8.76 -21.03
C ALA A 29 13.41 -7.73 -20.45
N ALA A 30 13.86 -6.95 -19.45
CA ALA A 30 13.04 -5.88 -18.89
C ALA A 30 12.65 -4.90 -20.02
N PRO A 31 11.40 -4.40 -20.03
CA PRO A 31 10.97 -3.39 -20.98
C PRO A 31 11.86 -2.15 -20.87
N SER A 32 12.54 -1.78 -21.95
CA SER A 32 13.31 -0.54 -22.06
C SER A 32 12.50 0.50 -22.81
N VAL A 33 12.70 1.77 -22.45
CA VAL A 33 12.07 2.90 -23.15
C VAL A 33 13.08 3.54 -24.10
N ASN A 34 12.65 3.83 -25.31
CA ASN A 34 13.49 4.53 -26.29
C ASN A 34 13.88 5.89 -25.71
N SER A 35 15.15 6.26 -25.90
CA SER A 35 15.68 7.56 -25.44
C SER A 35 15.03 8.76 -26.14
N ASP A 36 14.46 8.55 -27.32
CA ASP A 36 13.64 9.54 -28.04
C ASP A 36 12.15 9.23 -27.75
N PRO A 37 11.48 10.03 -26.88
CA PRO A 37 10.07 9.79 -26.50
C PRO A 37 9.08 9.81 -27.69
N THR A 38 9.46 10.49 -28.80
CA THR A 38 8.58 10.57 -29.98
C THR A 38 8.53 9.25 -30.76
N LYS A 39 9.46 8.34 -30.49
CA LYS A 39 9.48 6.99 -31.09
C LYS A 39 8.69 5.97 -30.27
N VAL A 40 8.41 6.27 -29.00
CA VAL A 40 7.56 5.42 -28.16
C VAL A 40 6.12 5.58 -28.61
N SER A 41 5.46 4.48 -28.93
CA SER A 41 4.08 4.49 -29.42
C SER A 41 3.29 3.30 -28.92
N GLY A 42 1.97 3.42 -28.95
CA GLY A 42 1.07 2.34 -28.56
C GLY A 42 -0.19 2.83 -27.85
N SER A 43 -1.03 1.88 -27.48
CA SER A 43 -2.21 2.15 -26.66
C SER A 43 -2.11 1.27 -25.42
N ILE A 44 -2.29 1.87 -24.25
CA ILE A 44 -2.25 1.18 -22.95
C ILE A 44 -3.54 1.42 -22.17
N THR A 45 -3.96 0.40 -21.43
CA THR A 45 -5.00 0.50 -20.41
C THR A 45 -4.35 0.45 -19.03
N VAL A 46 -4.59 1.47 -18.22
CA VAL A 46 -4.14 1.59 -16.84
C VAL A 46 -5.34 1.29 -15.93
N LEU A 47 -5.25 0.20 -15.15
CA LEU A 47 -6.26 -0.10 -14.14
C LEU A 47 -6.03 0.76 -12.90
N THR A 48 -7.10 1.11 -12.20
CA THR A 48 -7.00 1.96 -11.00
C THR A 48 -8.15 1.70 -10.02
N ASN A 49 -7.86 1.84 -8.73
CA ASN A 49 -8.84 1.92 -7.66
C ASN A 49 -9.36 3.37 -7.43
N ARG A 50 -8.75 4.37 -8.10
CA ARG A 50 -9.06 5.78 -7.92
C ARG A 50 -10.19 6.21 -8.86
N THR A 51 -11.40 5.64 -8.60
CA THR A 51 -12.61 5.99 -9.34
C THR A 51 -13.04 7.45 -9.12
N ASP A 52 -12.64 8.05 -8.00
CA ASP A 52 -12.78 9.47 -7.71
C ASP A 52 -11.98 10.34 -8.69
N GLN A 53 -10.68 10.03 -8.88
CA GLN A 53 -9.82 10.75 -9.83
C GLN A 53 -10.21 10.51 -11.29
N LEU A 54 -10.80 9.36 -11.59
CA LEU A 54 -11.38 9.10 -12.91
C LEU A 54 -12.60 9.99 -13.14
N GLY A 55 -13.46 10.11 -12.12
CA GLY A 55 -14.70 10.90 -12.22
C GLY A 55 -14.50 12.42 -12.25
N ASP A 56 -13.46 12.94 -11.60
CA ASP A 56 -13.15 14.37 -11.55
C ASP A 56 -12.17 14.85 -12.63
N GLY A 57 -11.69 13.95 -13.50
CA GLY A 57 -10.78 14.24 -14.59
C GLY A 57 -9.31 14.40 -14.21
N THR A 58 -8.92 14.04 -12.98
CA THR A 58 -7.52 14.12 -12.53
C THR A 58 -6.62 13.16 -13.33
N LEU A 59 -7.10 11.94 -13.62
CA LEU A 59 -6.35 10.98 -14.43
C LEU A 59 -6.19 11.45 -15.89
N ASP A 60 -7.21 12.08 -16.45
CA ASP A 60 -7.12 12.67 -17.81
C ASP A 60 -6.08 13.80 -17.88
N LYS A 61 -5.95 14.60 -16.82
CA LYS A 61 -4.88 15.61 -16.72
C LYS A 61 -3.50 14.95 -16.70
N TYR A 62 -3.31 13.87 -15.96
CA TYR A 62 -2.04 13.12 -15.98
C TYR A 62 -1.75 12.57 -17.38
N ALA A 63 -2.73 11.99 -18.07
CA ALA A 63 -2.55 11.53 -19.44
C ALA A 63 -2.17 12.67 -20.39
N ALA A 64 -2.81 13.84 -20.26
CA ALA A 64 -2.49 15.02 -21.08
C ALA A 64 -1.06 15.54 -20.83
N GLU A 65 -0.61 15.58 -19.56
CA GLU A 65 0.78 15.97 -19.24
C GLU A 65 1.81 14.93 -19.76
N PHE A 66 1.49 13.65 -19.62
CA PHE A 66 2.31 12.58 -20.18
C PHE A 66 2.45 12.69 -21.69
N ASN A 67 1.35 12.99 -22.39
CA ASN A 67 1.36 13.11 -23.85
C ASN A 67 2.15 14.32 -24.39
N LYS A 68 2.47 15.31 -23.55
CA LYS A 68 3.43 16.35 -23.93
C LYS A 68 4.85 15.81 -24.12
N VAL A 69 5.18 14.71 -23.44
CA VAL A 69 6.48 14.03 -23.55
C VAL A 69 6.40 12.86 -24.54
N TYR A 70 5.34 12.07 -24.48
CA TYR A 70 5.12 10.85 -25.27
C TYR A 70 3.90 11.00 -26.19
N PRO A 71 3.98 11.81 -27.28
CA PRO A 71 2.79 12.21 -28.07
C PRO A 71 2.12 11.06 -28.82
N ASN A 72 2.82 9.95 -29.04
CA ASN A 72 2.34 8.80 -29.80
C ASN A 72 1.81 7.66 -28.92
N VAL A 73 1.70 7.86 -27.59
CA VAL A 73 1.13 6.89 -26.66
C VAL A 73 -0.29 7.32 -26.29
N LYS A 74 -1.25 6.41 -26.45
CA LYS A 74 -2.63 6.62 -25.97
C LYS A 74 -2.81 5.92 -24.63
N VAL A 75 -3.27 6.66 -23.62
CA VAL A 75 -3.54 6.14 -22.28
C VAL A 75 -5.05 6.11 -22.06
N LYS A 76 -5.57 4.95 -21.66
CA LYS A 76 -6.96 4.77 -21.22
C LYS A 76 -6.94 4.30 -19.77
N PHE A 77 -7.82 4.85 -18.95
CA PHE A 77 -8.01 4.39 -17.58
C PHE A 77 -9.25 3.52 -17.43
N GLU A 78 -9.17 2.55 -16.55
CA GLU A 78 -10.30 1.71 -16.17
C GLU A 78 -10.35 1.61 -14.64
N GLY A 79 -11.40 2.22 -14.05
CA GLY A 79 -11.59 2.29 -12.61
C GLY A 79 -12.44 1.14 -12.09
N MET A 80 -12.07 0.59 -10.93
CA MET A 80 -12.79 -0.47 -10.23
C MET A 80 -13.02 -0.06 -8.78
N LYS A 81 -14.28 -0.16 -8.29
CA LYS A 81 -14.59 0.14 -6.88
C LYS A 81 -14.11 -0.97 -5.95
N ASP A 82 -14.38 -2.22 -6.29
CA ASP A 82 -13.81 -3.40 -5.64
C ASP A 82 -12.56 -3.85 -6.40
N TYR A 83 -11.51 -3.01 -6.33
CA TYR A 83 -10.28 -3.27 -7.08
C TYR A 83 -9.67 -4.63 -6.77
N GLU A 84 -9.54 -4.96 -5.47
CA GLU A 84 -8.90 -6.20 -5.02
C GLU A 84 -9.66 -7.46 -5.47
N GLY A 85 -10.98 -7.43 -5.46
CA GLY A 85 -11.80 -8.52 -5.94
C GLY A 85 -11.79 -8.65 -7.46
N GLU A 86 -12.10 -7.54 -8.17
CA GLU A 86 -12.27 -7.53 -9.62
C GLU A 86 -10.96 -7.82 -10.39
N VAL A 87 -9.83 -7.22 -9.95
CA VAL A 87 -8.55 -7.41 -10.64
C VAL A 87 -8.05 -8.84 -10.57
N LYS A 88 -8.24 -9.54 -9.43
CA LYS A 88 -7.86 -10.95 -9.30
C LYS A 88 -8.65 -11.86 -10.23
N ILE A 89 -9.94 -11.58 -10.44
CA ILE A 89 -10.75 -12.29 -11.42
C ILE A 89 -10.16 -12.11 -12.83
N ARG A 90 -9.79 -10.90 -13.20
CA ARG A 90 -9.18 -10.60 -14.50
C ARG A 90 -7.81 -11.26 -14.68
N MET A 91 -7.01 -11.35 -13.61
CA MET A 91 -5.69 -12.00 -13.63
C MET A 91 -5.75 -13.52 -13.90
N ASN A 92 -6.93 -14.14 -13.85
CA ASN A 92 -7.13 -15.50 -14.37
C ASN A 92 -7.12 -15.57 -15.91
N THR A 93 -7.08 -14.43 -16.60
CA THR A 93 -6.95 -14.30 -18.04
C THR A 93 -5.67 -13.52 -18.37
N GLU A 94 -5.38 -13.27 -19.66
CA GLU A 94 -4.28 -12.39 -20.07
C GLU A 94 -4.69 -10.90 -20.09
N ASN A 95 -5.99 -10.62 -19.95
CA ASN A 95 -6.56 -9.28 -20.14
C ASN A 95 -6.85 -8.58 -18.80
N TYR A 96 -5.80 -8.16 -18.10
CA TYR A 96 -5.87 -7.38 -16.85
C TYR A 96 -5.19 -6.00 -16.98
N GLY A 97 -5.45 -5.31 -18.10
CA GLY A 97 -4.83 -4.02 -18.42
C GLY A 97 -3.36 -4.18 -18.83
N ASP A 98 -2.70 -3.06 -19.09
CA ASP A 98 -1.26 -3.00 -19.39
C ASP A 98 -0.44 -2.58 -18.19
N VAL A 99 -0.95 -1.60 -17.41
CA VAL A 99 -0.36 -1.15 -16.15
C VAL A 99 -1.41 -1.23 -15.05
N LEU A 100 -1.03 -1.74 -13.89
CA LEU A 100 -1.97 -1.95 -12.78
C LEU A 100 -1.29 -1.89 -11.41
N PRO A 101 -2.01 -1.44 -10.35
CA PRO A 101 -1.61 -1.69 -8.98
C PRO A 101 -1.59 -3.20 -8.69
N ILE A 102 -0.52 -3.70 -8.11
CA ILE A 102 -0.44 -5.11 -7.68
C ILE A 102 -1.42 -5.32 -6.51
N PRO A 103 -2.33 -6.33 -6.57
CA PRO A 103 -3.21 -6.66 -5.45
C PRO A 103 -2.43 -6.90 -4.16
N SER A 104 -2.93 -6.37 -3.05
CA SER A 104 -2.22 -6.35 -1.76
C SER A 104 -1.99 -7.74 -1.17
N ASP A 105 -2.90 -8.67 -1.41
CA ASP A 105 -2.84 -10.06 -0.93
C ASP A 105 -2.04 -11.00 -1.85
N LEU A 106 -1.66 -10.55 -3.06
CA LEU A 106 -0.85 -11.37 -3.97
C LEU A 106 0.55 -11.60 -3.38
N SER A 107 0.94 -12.86 -3.27
CA SER A 107 2.27 -13.22 -2.78
C SER A 107 3.37 -12.73 -3.72
N ILE A 108 4.43 -12.13 -3.17
CA ILE A 108 5.59 -11.64 -3.95
C ILE A 108 6.16 -12.75 -4.85
N ALA A 109 6.23 -13.98 -4.36
CA ALA A 109 6.72 -15.13 -5.14
C ALA A 109 5.90 -15.41 -6.42
N GLN A 110 4.67 -14.90 -6.51
CA GLN A 110 3.81 -15.07 -7.68
C GLN A 110 3.99 -13.95 -8.73
N PHE A 111 4.66 -12.85 -8.40
CA PHE A 111 4.79 -11.72 -9.32
C PHE A 111 5.33 -12.08 -10.70
N PRO A 112 6.34 -12.96 -10.85
CA PRO A 112 6.82 -13.38 -12.18
C PRO A 112 5.77 -14.10 -13.04
N ASN A 113 4.70 -14.64 -12.42
CA ASN A 113 3.63 -15.29 -13.15
C ASN A 113 2.71 -14.29 -13.87
N PHE A 114 2.66 -13.05 -13.40
CA PHE A 114 1.71 -12.04 -13.88
C PHE A 114 2.39 -10.81 -14.47
N PHE A 115 3.55 -10.42 -13.99
CA PHE A 115 4.16 -9.14 -14.32
C PHE A 115 5.48 -9.29 -15.06
N SER A 116 5.78 -8.31 -15.90
CA SER A 116 7.10 -8.16 -16.52
C SER A 116 8.11 -7.66 -15.49
N SER A 117 9.34 -8.20 -15.55
CA SER A 117 10.44 -7.63 -14.78
C SER A 117 10.72 -6.19 -15.26
N LEU A 118 10.85 -5.26 -14.32
CA LEU A 118 11.18 -3.86 -14.60
C LEU A 118 12.69 -3.62 -14.66
N GLY A 119 13.50 -4.57 -14.18
CA GLY A 119 14.97 -4.49 -14.18
C GLY A 119 15.58 -5.19 -12.98
N ALA A 120 16.90 -5.13 -12.88
CA ALA A 120 17.67 -5.67 -11.78
C ALA A 120 17.48 -4.84 -10.50
N SER A 121 17.39 -5.49 -9.34
CA SER A 121 17.10 -4.83 -8.07
C SER A 121 18.24 -3.91 -7.62
N ASP A 122 19.49 -4.27 -7.89
CA ASP A 122 20.68 -3.46 -7.58
C ASP A 122 20.71 -2.15 -8.37
N GLU A 123 20.18 -2.13 -9.59
CA GLU A 123 20.08 -0.91 -10.39
C GLU A 123 18.89 -0.05 -9.98
N LEU A 124 17.68 -0.65 -9.87
CA LEU A 124 16.49 0.11 -9.56
C LEU A 124 16.48 0.66 -8.13
N SER A 125 17.09 -0.05 -7.19
CA SER A 125 17.24 0.42 -5.81
C SER A 125 18.14 1.64 -5.65
N LYS A 126 18.93 2.02 -6.66
CA LYS A 126 19.68 3.30 -6.65
C LYS A 126 18.76 4.51 -6.78
N THR A 127 17.64 4.34 -7.49
CA THR A 127 16.66 5.41 -7.78
C THR A 127 15.44 5.32 -6.89
N TYR A 128 14.92 4.11 -6.68
CA TYR A 128 13.64 3.89 -6.00
C TYR A 128 13.80 3.31 -4.61
N GLN A 129 12.93 3.74 -3.70
CA GLN A 129 12.71 3.13 -2.39
C GLN A 129 11.80 1.89 -2.54
N TRP A 130 11.83 0.99 -1.56
CA TRP A 130 10.91 -0.15 -1.44
C TRP A 130 10.90 -1.14 -2.61
N THR A 131 11.97 -1.23 -3.36
CA THR A 131 12.08 -2.22 -4.44
C THR A 131 12.05 -3.66 -3.91
N ASP A 132 12.49 -3.89 -2.68
CA ASP A 132 12.44 -5.16 -1.95
C ASP A 132 11.02 -5.71 -1.81
N TYR A 133 10.01 -4.84 -1.68
CA TYR A 133 8.59 -5.22 -1.64
C TYR A 133 8.03 -5.78 -2.97
N ALA A 134 8.83 -5.76 -4.02
CA ALA A 134 8.44 -6.30 -5.33
C ALA A 134 9.60 -7.01 -6.04
N THR A 135 10.58 -7.50 -5.29
CA THR A 135 11.76 -8.20 -5.83
C THR A 135 11.63 -9.71 -5.68
N VAL A 136 11.84 -10.43 -6.78
CA VAL A 136 11.97 -11.90 -6.85
C VAL A 136 13.20 -12.23 -7.68
N ASP A 137 14.07 -13.10 -7.18
CA ASP A 137 15.29 -13.53 -7.88
C ASP A 137 16.09 -12.36 -8.46
N SER A 138 16.35 -11.34 -7.61
CA SER A 138 17.08 -10.11 -7.97
C SER A 138 16.45 -9.28 -9.09
N LYS A 139 15.18 -9.49 -9.43
CA LYS A 139 14.41 -8.71 -10.40
C LYS A 139 13.22 -8.01 -9.73
N VAL A 140 13.02 -6.74 -10.06
CA VAL A 140 11.90 -5.93 -9.57
C VAL A 140 10.71 -6.09 -10.51
N TYR A 141 9.53 -6.33 -9.98
CA TYR A 141 8.27 -6.53 -10.74
C TYR A 141 7.24 -5.42 -10.51
N GLY A 142 7.52 -4.47 -9.64
CA GLY A 142 6.67 -3.32 -9.38
C GLY A 142 7.41 -2.19 -8.71
N ILE A 143 6.98 -0.96 -8.95
CA ILE A 143 7.50 0.24 -8.31
C ILE A 143 6.36 0.90 -7.53
N ALA A 144 6.60 1.28 -6.29
CA ALA A 144 5.61 1.96 -5.47
C ALA A 144 5.22 3.29 -6.13
N ASN A 145 3.92 3.59 -6.16
CA ASN A 145 3.43 4.90 -6.59
C ASN A 145 3.92 5.99 -5.62
N PHE A 146 3.82 5.73 -4.32
CA PHE A 146 4.37 6.51 -3.22
C PHE A 146 4.46 5.64 -1.97
N GLY A 147 5.09 6.16 -0.92
CA GLY A 147 5.03 5.59 0.43
C GLY A 147 4.01 6.32 1.29
N THR A 148 3.53 5.62 2.29
CA THR A 148 2.59 6.13 3.29
C THR A 148 3.05 5.76 4.68
N VAL A 149 2.71 6.57 5.65
CA VAL A 149 2.79 6.19 7.06
C VAL A 149 1.40 5.82 7.56
N THR A 150 1.33 4.99 8.59
CA THR A 150 0.06 4.56 9.19
C THR A 150 -0.19 5.31 10.49
N GLY A 151 -1.45 5.68 10.74
CA GLY A 151 -1.81 6.47 11.91
C GLY A 151 -3.29 6.85 11.92
N PHE A 152 -3.60 7.91 12.63
CA PHE A 152 -4.98 8.37 12.75
C PHE A 152 -5.17 9.70 12.01
N VAL A 153 -6.07 9.71 11.02
CA VAL A 153 -6.62 10.95 10.49
C VAL A 153 -7.72 11.43 11.44
N TYR A 154 -7.70 12.72 11.79
CA TYR A 154 -8.62 13.27 12.77
C TYR A 154 -9.05 14.69 12.44
N ASN A 155 -10.21 15.10 12.98
CA ASN A 155 -10.67 16.47 12.91
C ASN A 155 -10.14 17.25 14.12
N LYS A 156 -9.16 18.16 13.89
CA LYS A 156 -8.49 18.94 14.91
C LYS A 156 -9.44 19.80 15.72
N LYS A 157 -10.48 20.35 15.07
CA LYS A 157 -11.46 21.19 15.76
C LYS A 157 -12.28 20.38 16.77
N VAL A 158 -12.73 19.19 16.40
CA VAL A 158 -13.48 18.30 17.30
C VAL A 158 -12.63 17.92 18.52
N TRP A 159 -11.36 17.58 18.29
CA TRP A 159 -10.41 17.25 19.36
C TRP A 159 -10.18 18.44 20.29
N ALA A 160 -9.91 19.63 19.74
CA ALA A 160 -9.71 20.88 20.52
C ALA A 160 -10.96 21.25 21.31
N ASP A 161 -12.16 21.13 20.73
CA ASP A 161 -13.43 21.41 21.41
C ASP A 161 -13.69 20.45 22.60
N ALA A 162 -13.09 19.26 22.57
CA ALA A 162 -13.09 18.31 23.69
C ALA A 162 -11.97 18.59 24.72
N GLY A 163 -11.14 19.61 24.50
CA GLY A 163 -10.02 19.96 25.38
C GLY A 163 -8.73 19.19 25.09
N VAL A 164 -8.67 18.40 24.00
CA VAL A 164 -7.50 17.63 23.64
C VAL A 164 -6.66 18.42 22.63
N THR A 165 -5.51 18.90 23.08
CA THR A 165 -4.62 19.78 22.28
C THR A 165 -3.26 19.15 21.95
N ALA A 166 -2.95 17.99 22.52
CA ALA A 166 -1.73 17.22 22.25
C ALA A 166 -2.08 15.82 21.72
N TRP A 167 -1.16 15.21 20.99
CA TRP A 167 -1.33 13.84 20.58
C TRP A 167 -1.20 12.86 21.76
N PRO A 168 -2.08 11.86 21.88
CA PRO A 168 -1.95 10.80 22.87
C PRO A 168 -0.65 10.00 22.64
N ARG A 169 0.04 9.68 23.73
CA ARG A 169 1.31 8.97 23.66
C ARG A 169 1.14 7.46 23.85
N THR A 170 0.08 7.05 24.56
CA THR A 170 -0.23 5.66 24.86
C THR A 170 -1.63 5.29 24.39
N PRO A 171 -1.94 3.98 24.20
CA PRO A 171 -3.28 3.52 23.90
C PRO A 171 -4.33 3.96 24.95
N GLU A 172 -3.95 4.03 26.22
CA GLU A 172 -4.83 4.47 27.31
C GLU A 172 -5.15 5.96 27.20
N GLU A 173 -4.15 6.81 26.91
CA GLU A 173 -4.38 8.24 26.65
C GLU A 173 -5.30 8.42 25.45
N PHE A 174 -5.10 7.67 24.36
CA PHE A 174 -5.96 7.73 23.18
C PHE A 174 -7.42 7.39 23.51
N LEU A 175 -7.65 6.34 24.32
CA LEU A 175 -8.99 5.98 24.75
C LEU A 175 -9.63 7.06 25.65
N ALA A 176 -8.84 7.67 26.55
CA ALA A 176 -9.32 8.79 27.39
C ALA A 176 -9.70 10.00 26.55
N ASP A 177 -8.93 10.32 25.52
CA ASP A 177 -9.24 11.40 24.57
C ASP A 177 -10.55 11.14 23.80
N LEU A 178 -10.76 9.90 23.34
CA LEU A 178 -12.01 9.52 22.70
C LEU A 178 -13.21 9.60 23.68
N GLU A 179 -13.02 9.26 24.95
CA GLU A 179 -14.03 9.41 26.00
C GLU A 179 -14.37 10.89 26.22
N ALA A 180 -13.38 11.78 26.21
CA ALA A 180 -13.59 13.23 26.32
C ALA A 180 -14.38 13.76 25.11
N ILE A 181 -14.11 13.29 23.91
CA ILE A 181 -14.86 13.64 22.69
C ILE A 181 -16.32 13.13 22.81
N LYS A 182 -16.50 11.88 23.26
CA LYS A 182 -17.87 11.32 23.49
C LYS A 182 -18.65 12.15 24.49
N ALA A 183 -18.03 12.58 25.58
CA ALA A 183 -18.69 13.38 26.62
C ALA A 183 -19.19 14.74 26.10
N LYS A 184 -18.59 15.31 25.06
CA LYS A 184 -19.08 16.52 24.38
C LYS A 184 -20.33 16.24 23.54
N GLY A 185 -20.52 15.01 23.04
CA GLY A 185 -21.71 14.58 22.30
C GLY A 185 -21.90 15.21 20.92
N ALA A 186 -20.90 15.94 20.39
CA ALA A 186 -21.01 16.64 19.11
C ALA A 186 -20.57 15.79 17.92
N ALA A 187 -19.78 14.74 18.14
CA ALA A 187 -19.23 13.88 17.11
C ALA A 187 -19.12 12.42 17.58
N THR A 188 -19.17 11.49 16.66
CA THR A 188 -18.75 10.10 16.88
C THR A 188 -17.23 10.09 17.08
N PRO A 189 -16.70 9.61 18.24
CA PRO A 189 -15.27 9.71 18.53
C PRO A 189 -14.39 8.97 17.55
N TYR A 190 -14.78 7.76 17.16
CA TYR A 190 -14.08 6.91 16.20
C TYR A 190 -15.07 6.33 15.19
N TYR A 191 -14.61 6.02 13.96
CA TYR A 191 -15.44 5.38 12.95
C TYR A 191 -14.71 4.19 12.35
N THR A 192 -15.33 2.99 12.47
CA THR A 192 -14.65 1.73 12.14
C THR A 192 -14.61 1.43 10.65
N ASN A 193 -15.57 1.95 9.87
CA ASN A 193 -15.81 1.54 8.48
C ASN A 193 -16.00 0.02 8.34
N TYR A 194 -16.66 -0.60 9.32
CA TYR A 194 -16.84 -2.06 9.42
C TYR A 194 -17.44 -2.68 8.15
N HIS A 195 -18.50 -2.05 7.58
CA HIS A 195 -19.19 -2.59 6.41
C HIS A 195 -18.27 -2.67 5.17
N ASP A 196 -17.47 -1.64 4.95
CA ASP A 196 -16.49 -1.63 3.84
C ASP A 196 -15.33 -2.60 4.09
N GLY A 197 -15.03 -2.91 5.34
CA GLY A 197 -14.08 -3.93 5.80
C GLY A 197 -12.61 -3.56 5.65
N TRP A 198 -12.17 -3.07 4.50
CA TRP A 198 -10.76 -2.79 4.24
C TRP A 198 -10.11 -1.82 5.25
N PRO A 199 -10.80 -0.83 5.87
CA PRO A 199 -10.16 -0.01 6.91
C PRO A 199 -9.83 -0.80 8.18
N LEU A 200 -10.61 -1.84 8.52
CA LEU A 200 -10.24 -2.75 9.61
C LEU A 200 -9.02 -3.60 9.27
N ARG A 201 -8.88 -4.04 8.02
CA ARG A 201 -7.67 -4.71 7.54
C ARG A 201 -6.45 -3.81 7.71
N GLN A 202 -6.58 -2.51 7.47
CA GLN A 202 -5.46 -1.57 7.51
C GLN A 202 -4.78 -1.46 8.89
N TRP A 203 -5.45 -1.85 9.98
CA TRP A 203 -4.83 -1.94 11.29
C TRP A 203 -3.67 -2.94 11.37
N THR A 204 -3.57 -3.89 10.43
CA THR A 204 -2.38 -4.77 10.29
C THR A 204 -1.13 -3.98 9.94
N ASP A 205 -1.27 -2.84 9.28
CA ASP A 205 -0.17 -1.97 8.91
C ASP A 205 0.43 -1.22 10.11
N ALA A 206 -0.23 -1.27 11.30
CA ALA A 206 0.31 -0.74 12.54
C ALA A 206 1.41 -1.61 13.17
N ILE A 207 1.55 -2.89 12.76
CA ILE A 207 2.56 -3.79 13.34
C ILE A 207 3.95 -3.16 13.19
N GLY A 208 4.64 -2.95 14.28
CA GLY A 208 5.89 -2.20 14.39
C GLY A 208 5.73 -0.81 15.03
N SER A 209 4.55 -0.17 14.90
CA SER A 209 4.31 1.15 15.49
C SER A 209 4.21 1.12 17.03
N PRO A 210 3.46 0.18 17.66
CA PRO A 210 3.40 0.11 19.13
C PRO A 210 4.76 -0.12 19.79
N SER A 211 5.54 -1.06 19.26
CA SER A 211 6.86 -1.45 19.80
C SER A 211 8.01 -0.58 19.33
N CYS A 212 7.82 0.19 18.23
CA CYS A 212 8.90 0.89 17.54
C CYS A 212 9.98 -0.09 17.00
N ASP A 213 9.56 -1.26 16.50
CA ASP A 213 10.43 -2.32 16.02
C ASP A 213 10.22 -2.59 14.52
N GLU A 214 11.26 -2.37 13.71
CA GLU A 214 11.28 -2.67 12.27
C GLU A 214 11.12 -4.16 11.95
N GLY A 215 11.48 -5.03 12.89
CA GLY A 215 11.42 -6.49 12.77
C GLY A 215 10.11 -7.09 13.24
N ALA A 216 9.17 -6.30 13.80
CA ALA A 216 7.96 -6.82 14.45
C ALA A 216 7.11 -7.72 13.53
N LYS A 217 7.01 -7.39 12.23
CA LYS A 217 6.25 -8.20 11.27
C LYS A 217 6.95 -9.53 10.97
N ASP A 218 8.26 -9.52 10.81
CA ASP A 218 9.06 -10.73 10.59
C ASP A 218 9.07 -11.64 11.83
N ALA A 219 9.04 -11.06 13.05
CA ALA A 219 8.96 -11.79 14.30
C ALA A 219 7.71 -12.67 14.43
N LEU A 220 6.64 -12.37 13.68
CA LEU A 220 5.46 -13.23 13.61
C LEU A 220 5.78 -14.64 13.10
N ALA A 221 6.81 -14.81 12.27
CA ALA A 221 7.24 -16.14 11.82
C ALA A 221 7.84 -16.99 12.95
N ASP A 222 8.41 -16.33 13.98
CA ASP A 222 9.17 -16.99 15.06
C ASP A 222 8.33 -17.19 16.33
N THR A 223 7.24 -16.45 16.49
CA THR A 223 6.38 -16.56 17.68
C THR A 223 5.22 -17.51 17.48
N ALA A 224 4.95 -18.34 18.51
CA ALA A 224 3.75 -19.19 18.54
C ALA A 224 2.51 -18.44 19.08
N GLN A 225 2.69 -17.23 19.64
CA GLN A 225 1.65 -16.46 20.32
C GLN A 225 1.69 -14.98 19.93
N PRO A 226 1.30 -14.64 18.70
CA PRO A 226 1.32 -13.25 18.22
C PRO A 226 0.42 -12.29 19.02
N TRP A 227 -0.63 -12.81 19.68
CA TRP A 227 -1.53 -12.05 20.56
C TRP A 227 -1.22 -12.25 22.05
N ALA A 228 0.03 -12.56 22.41
CA ALA A 228 0.44 -12.54 23.81
C ALA A 228 0.51 -11.10 24.34
N ALA A 229 0.26 -10.93 25.64
CA ALA A 229 0.34 -9.62 26.27
C ALA A 229 1.69 -8.93 25.99
N GLY A 230 1.64 -7.67 25.58
CA GLY A 230 2.80 -6.87 25.22
C GLY A 230 3.28 -7.01 23.76
N SER A 231 2.67 -7.89 22.95
CA SER A 231 2.94 -7.94 21.52
C SER A 231 2.18 -6.82 20.76
N ASP A 232 2.64 -6.52 19.55
CA ASP A 232 2.00 -5.50 18.73
C ASP A 232 0.56 -5.87 18.36
N LEU A 233 0.31 -7.11 17.92
CA LEU A 233 -1.06 -7.55 17.61
C LEU A 233 -1.98 -7.52 18.82
N HIS A 234 -1.49 -7.89 20.00
CA HIS A 234 -2.26 -7.73 21.25
C HIS A 234 -2.63 -6.26 21.48
N THR A 235 -1.67 -5.35 21.38
CA THR A 235 -1.90 -3.90 21.60
C THR A 235 -2.88 -3.32 20.59
N ILE A 236 -2.66 -3.61 19.30
CA ILE A 236 -3.47 -3.12 18.17
C ILE A 236 -4.92 -3.59 18.32
N ASP A 237 -5.12 -4.88 18.49
CA ASP A 237 -6.45 -5.48 18.49
C ASP A 237 -7.19 -5.22 19.83
N SER A 238 -6.46 -5.07 20.96
CA SER A 238 -7.05 -4.59 22.22
C SER A 238 -7.56 -3.15 22.11
N LEU A 239 -6.86 -2.30 21.35
CA LEU A 239 -7.31 -0.93 21.12
C LEU A 239 -8.59 -0.91 20.28
N VAL A 240 -8.66 -1.68 19.17
CA VAL A 240 -9.88 -1.84 18.37
C VAL A 240 -11.05 -2.32 19.23
N TYR A 241 -10.82 -3.40 19.98
CA TYR A 241 -11.82 -3.97 20.89
C TYR A 241 -12.32 -2.92 21.90
N SER A 242 -11.39 -2.21 22.56
CA SER A 242 -11.72 -1.23 23.62
C SER A 242 -12.51 -0.05 23.07
N ILE A 243 -12.17 0.45 21.88
CA ILE A 243 -12.94 1.52 21.20
C ILE A 243 -14.41 1.11 21.07
N VAL A 244 -14.67 -0.08 20.56
CA VAL A 244 -16.03 -0.56 20.31
C VAL A 244 -16.75 -0.94 21.62
N ASN A 245 -16.08 -1.69 22.51
CA ASN A 245 -16.66 -2.16 23.77
C ASN A 245 -17.04 -1.01 24.72
N ARG A 246 -16.25 0.10 24.72
CA ARG A 246 -16.57 1.34 25.46
C ARG A 246 -17.59 2.24 24.73
N LYS A 247 -18.11 1.78 23.57
CA LYS A 247 -19.06 2.55 22.75
C LYS A 247 -18.48 3.90 22.33
N LEU A 248 -17.22 3.91 21.91
CA LEU A 248 -16.51 5.10 21.38
C LEU A 248 -16.57 5.18 19.85
N SER A 249 -17.21 4.20 19.20
CA SER A 249 -17.43 4.18 17.76
C SER A 249 -18.90 4.46 17.41
N GLU A 250 -19.21 4.39 16.12
CA GLU A 250 -20.60 4.45 15.61
C GLU A 250 -21.49 3.39 16.24
N ASP A 251 -22.79 3.69 16.39
CA ASP A 251 -23.77 2.82 17.05
C ASP A 251 -24.02 1.54 16.24
N ASP A 252 -24.10 1.64 14.92
CA ASP A 252 -24.30 0.51 14.01
C ASP A 252 -23.18 0.43 12.96
N PRO A 253 -22.13 -0.37 13.21
CA PRO A 253 -21.00 -0.52 12.29
C PRO A 253 -21.38 -1.21 10.98
N THR A 254 -22.51 -1.93 10.91
CA THR A 254 -22.94 -2.64 9.69
C THR A 254 -23.48 -1.70 8.60
N THR A 255 -23.76 -0.45 8.95
CA THR A 255 -24.26 0.59 8.05
C THR A 255 -23.20 1.60 7.64
N THR A 256 -21.95 1.40 8.03
CA THR A 256 -20.85 2.30 7.67
C THR A 256 -20.64 2.37 6.16
N ASN A 257 -20.16 3.52 5.70
CA ASN A 257 -19.89 3.76 4.28
C ASN A 257 -18.65 4.65 4.13
N TRP A 258 -17.68 4.16 3.39
CA TRP A 258 -16.41 4.85 3.19
C TRP A 258 -16.57 6.24 2.58
N ASP A 259 -17.36 6.39 1.52
CA ASP A 259 -17.52 7.69 0.86
C ASP A 259 -18.18 8.72 1.76
N GLN A 260 -19.16 8.29 2.59
CA GLN A 260 -19.79 9.15 3.58
C GLN A 260 -18.85 9.48 4.74
N SER A 261 -18.00 8.53 5.17
CA SER A 261 -17.08 8.74 6.29
C SER A 261 -16.09 9.88 6.04
N LYS A 262 -15.68 10.06 4.78
CA LYS A 262 -14.84 11.20 4.38
C LYS A 262 -15.50 12.54 4.66
N VAL A 263 -16.77 12.67 4.28
CA VAL A 263 -17.57 13.88 4.53
C VAL A 263 -17.83 14.06 6.03
N MET A 264 -18.13 12.96 6.74
CA MET A 264 -18.38 13.02 8.19
C MET A 264 -17.17 13.47 8.97
N LEU A 265 -15.97 12.98 8.65
CA LEU A 265 -14.73 13.45 9.28
C LEU A 265 -14.41 14.88 8.85
N GLY A 266 -14.55 15.19 7.57
CA GLY A 266 -14.33 16.53 7.03
C GLY A 266 -15.19 17.60 7.69
N THR A 267 -16.43 17.28 8.03
CA THR A 267 -17.40 18.20 8.67
C THR A 267 -17.45 18.09 10.20
N GLY A 268 -16.61 17.27 10.82
CA GLY A 268 -16.54 17.12 12.27
C GLY A 268 -17.66 16.27 12.88
N LYS A 269 -18.43 15.49 12.10
CA LYS A 269 -19.39 14.52 12.60
C LYS A 269 -18.72 13.23 13.10
N VAL A 270 -17.54 12.92 12.59
CA VAL A 270 -16.63 11.88 13.04
C VAL A 270 -15.33 12.53 13.44
N ALA A 271 -14.79 12.16 14.59
CA ALA A 271 -13.56 12.75 15.10
C ALA A 271 -12.29 12.08 14.56
N THR A 272 -12.30 10.75 14.37
CA THR A 272 -11.06 9.99 14.14
C THR A 272 -11.32 8.71 13.35
N MET A 273 -10.34 8.35 12.48
CA MET A 273 -10.24 7.04 11.80
C MET A 273 -8.77 6.62 11.71
N TYR A 274 -8.49 5.32 11.80
CA TYR A 274 -7.16 4.76 11.53
C TYR A 274 -6.99 4.48 10.04
N LEU A 275 -6.06 5.16 9.39
CA LEU A 275 -5.82 5.08 7.94
C LEU A 275 -4.36 5.41 7.61
N GLY A 276 -3.94 5.21 6.37
CA GLY A 276 -2.67 5.74 5.87
C GLY A 276 -2.68 7.27 5.68
N SER A 277 -1.52 7.90 5.64
CA SER A 277 -1.37 9.35 5.46
C SER A 277 -1.97 9.88 4.15
N TRP A 278 -2.14 9.03 3.14
CA TRP A 278 -2.84 9.32 1.89
C TRP A 278 -4.30 9.78 2.12
N SER A 279 -4.93 9.36 3.22
CA SER A 279 -6.32 9.72 3.50
C SER A 279 -6.52 11.21 3.80
N VAL A 280 -5.46 11.91 4.22
CA VAL A 280 -5.52 13.33 4.55
C VAL A 280 -5.97 14.18 3.37
N SER A 281 -5.45 13.92 2.15
CA SER A 281 -5.86 14.64 0.93
C SER A 281 -7.34 14.45 0.67
N GLN A 282 -7.83 13.20 0.74
CA GLN A 282 -9.24 12.87 0.49
C GLN A 282 -10.18 13.50 1.52
N MET A 283 -9.80 13.54 2.80
CA MET A 283 -10.59 14.18 3.86
C MET A 283 -10.63 15.70 3.70
N ARG A 284 -9.52 16.33 3.30
CA ARG A 284 -9.46 17.77 3.00
C ARG A 284 -10.34 18.14 1.82
N ASP A 285 -10.31 17.33 0.76
CA ASP A 285 -11.16 17.53 -0.42
C ASP A 285 -12.65 17.38 -0.04
N ALA A 286 -12.99 16.36 0.74
CA ALA A 286 -14.35 16.16 1.21
C ALA A 286 -14.83 17.31 2.11
N ALA A 287 -13.97 17.82 3.02
CA ALA A 287 -14.25 19.01 3.83
C ALA A 287 -14.53 20.22 2.96
N SER A 288 -13.65 20.51 2.00
CA SER A 288 -13.81 21.64 1.08
C SER A 288 -15.09 21.58 0.27
N LYS A 289 -15.40 20.40 -0.30
CA LYS A 289 -16.64 20.17 -1.07
C LYS A 289 -17.90 20.33 -0.22
N ALA A 290 -17.81 20.03 1.09
CA ALA A 290 -18.89 20.19 2.05
C ALA A 290 -18.98 21.59 2.66
N GLY A 291 -18.11 22.55 2.27
CA GLY A 291 -18.06 23.91 2.82
C GLY A 291 -17.42 24.01 4.22
N ALA A 292 -16.70 22.96 4.66
CA ALA A 292 -15.93 22.94 5.90
C ALA A 292 -14.45 23.31 5.64
N SER A 293 -13.70 23.60 6.70
CA SER A 293 -12.28 23.94 6.57
C SER A 293 -11.42 22.68 6.35
N PRO A 294 -10.68 22.59 5.23
CA PRO A 294 -9.70 21.52 5.03
C PRO A 294 -8.54 21.59 6.04
N ASP A 295 -8.31 22.73 6.65
CA ASP A 295 -7.28 22.91 7.66
C ASP A 295 -7.61 22.24 9.00
N ASP A 296 -8.89 21.88 9.23
CA ASP A 296 -9.29 21.11 10.40
C ASP A 296 -8.84 19.65 10.35
N ILE A 297 -8.39 19.17 9.20
CA ILE A 297 -7.92 17.79 9.05
C ILE A 297 -6.46 17.69 9.52
N GLY A 298 -6.24 16.88 10.54
CA GLY A 298 -4.94 16.52 11.09
C GLY A 298 -4.59 15.05 10.87
N TYR A 299 -3.34 14.73 11.16
CA TYR A 299 -2.83 13.38 11.12
C TYR A 299 -1.86 13.14 12.26
N MET A 300 -1.97 12.02 12.99
CA MET A 300 -1.14 11.69 14.14
C MET A 300 -0.68 10.24 14.11
N PRO A 301 0.49 9.89 14.72
CA PRO A 301 1.00 8.53 14.75
C PRO A 301 0.13 7.62 15.61
N PHE A 302 0.33 6.30 15.47
CA PHE A 302 -0.19 5.31 16.43
C PHE A 302 0.44 5.55 17.81
N PRO A 303 -0.33 5.53 18.93
CA PRO A 303 0.22 5.66 20.27
C PRO A 303 1.14 4.47 20.61
N SER A 304 2.32 4.76 21.11
CA SER A 304 3.37 3.77 21.34
C SER A 304 3.30 3.18 22.76
N THR A 305 3.66 1.91 22.91
CA THR A 305 3.84 1.29 24.23
C THR A 305 5.21 1.60 24.85
N THR A 306 6.13 2.13 24.05
CA THR A 306 7.51 2.45 24.51
C THR A 306 7.66 3.90 24.98
N GLY A 307 6.61 4.74 24.82
CA GLY A 307 6.66 6.17 25.08
C GLY A 307 7.43 6.99 24.04
N LYS A 308 7.95 6.34 22.98
CA LYS A 308 8.60 7.00 21.84
C LYS A 308 7.62 7.00 20.66
N PRO A 309 7.29 8.14 20.09
CA PRO A 309 6.39 8.17 18.94
C PRO A 309 7.06 7.57 17.71
N CYS A 310 6.48 6.52 17.18
CA CYS A 310 6.93 5.82 15.97
C CYS A 310 5.77 5.59 15.02
N THR A 311 6.06 5.53 13.74
CA THR A 311 5.10 5.08 12.75
C THR A 311 5.77 4.27 11.65
N VAL A 312 5.08 3.26 11.19
CA VAL A 312 5.53 2.44 10.07
C VAL A 312 5.40 3.22 8.78
N LEU A 313 6.52 3.27 8.05
CA LEU A 313 6.61 3.75 6.68
C LEU A 313 6.66 2.56 5.74
N GLN A 314 5.71 2.48 4.83
CA GLN A 314 5.64 1.40 3.85
C GLN A 314 5.20 1.92 2.48
N PRO A 315 5.49 1.17 1.39
CA PRO A 315 4.93 1.49 0.10
C PRO A 315 3.41 1.32 0.13
N ASP A 316 2.71 2.20 -0.56
CA ASP A 316 1.34 1.99 -0.95
C ASP A 316 1.29 0.98 -2.13
N TYR A 317 0.38 1.08 -3.05
CA TYR A 317 0.36 0.19 -4.19
C TYR A 317 1.67 0.23 -4.99
N LYS A 318 2.14 -0.95 -5.40
CA LYS A 318 3.20 -1.09 -6.40
C LYS A 318 2.56 -1.23 -7.76
N TYR A 319 2.90 -0.34 -8.68
CA TYR A 319 2.45 -0.44 -10.06
C TYR A 319 3.33 -1.39 -10.84
N ALA A 320 2.71 -2.29 -11.58
CA ALA A 320 3.38 -3.30 -12.40
C ALA A 320 2.89 -3.24 -13.85
N ILE A 321 3.63 -3.91 -14.71
CA ILE A 321 3.28 -4.07 -16.12
C ILE A 321 2.81 -5.52 -16.34
N ASN A 322 1.62 -5.68 -16.90
CA ASN A 322 1.11 -6.98 -17.31
C ASN A 322 2.09 -7.65 -18.28
N LYS A 323 2.54 -8.87 -17.97
CA LYS A 323 3.51 -9.58 -18.83
C LYS A 323 2.95 -9.90 -20.23
N HIS A 324 1.62 -9.93 -20.38
CA HIS A 324 0.93 -10.19 -21.66
C HIS A 324 0.62 -8.89 -22.43
N SER A 325 0.94 -7.71 -21.90
CA SER A 325 0.79 -6.44 -22.61
C SER A 325 1.50 -6.48 -23.96
N LYS A 326 0.84 -6.02 -24.99
CA LYS A 326 1.45 -5.86 -26.33
C LYS A 326 2.16 -4.52 -26.51
N SER A 327 2.02 -3.62 -25.51
CA SER A 327 2.59 -2.26 -25.51
C SER A 327 3.59 -2.08 -24.36
N GLN A 328 4.49 -3.04 -24.15
CA GLN A 328 5.42 -3.10 -23.01
C GLN A 328 6.24 -1.81 -22.86
N GLU A 329 6.75 -1.25 -23.96
CA GLU A 329 7.54 -0.03 -23.95
C GLU A 329 6.70 1.19 -23.53
N ALA A 330 5.49 1.34 -24.08
CA ALA A 330 4.57 2.42 -23.72
C ALA A 330 4.09 2.29 -22.26
N ALA A 331 3.83 1.08 -21.80
CA ALA A 331 3.47 0.79 -20.40
C ALA A 331 4.62 1.17 -19.44
N ARG A 332 5.87 0.87 -19.82
CA ARG A 332 7.05 1.25 -19.04
C ARG A 332 7.25 2.76 -19.03
N ALA A 333 7.10 3.43 -20.16
CA ALA A 333 7.21 4.89 -20.27
C ALA A 333 6.17 5.58 -19.36
N TRP A 334 4.93 5.08 -19.35
CA TRP A 334 3.88 5.58 -18.48
C TRP A 334 4.24 5.37 -17.00
N LEU A 335 4.62 4.16 -16.61
CA LEU A 335 4.94 3.82 -15.22
C LEU A 335 6.08 4.70 -14.69
N ASP A 336 7.19 4.79 -15.42
CA ASP A 336 8.35 5.59 -15.03
C ASP A 336 7.97 7.08 -14.93
N TRP A 337 7.22 7.61 -15.89
CA TRP A 337 6.77 9.00 -15.89
C TRP A 337 5.80 9.27 -14.73
N TYR A 338 4.83 8.37 -14.52
CA TYR A 338 3.82 8.53 -13.46
C TYR A 338 4.47 8.60 -12.09
N VAL A 339 5.39 7.71 -11.80
CA VAL A 339 6.06 7.65 -10.50
C VAL A 339 7.04 8.81 -10.28
N THR A 340 7.72 9.29 -11.35
CA THR A 340 8.83 10.24 -11.20
C THR A 340 8.51 11.67 -11.58
N LYS A 341 7.51 11.93 -12.42
CA LYS A 341 7.27 13.23 -13.08
C LYS A 341 5.85 13.76 -12.93
N SER A 342 4.86 12.90 -12.66
CA SER A 342 3.45 13.31 -12.64
C SER A 342 3.08 14.25 -11.50
N GLY A 343 3.85 14.26 -10.41
CA GLY A 343 3.48 14.92 -9.17
C GLY A 343 2.40 14.19 -8.36
N ALA A 344 2.03 12.96 -8.77
CA ALA A 344 0.97 12.20 -8.10
C ALA A 344 1.27 11.95 -6.62
N ALA A 345 2.51 11.60 -6.28
CA ALA A 345 2.89 11.39 -4.88
C ALA A 345 2.65 12.64 -4.02
N GLN A 346 3.02 13.83 -4.52
CA GLN A 346 2.80 15.10 -3.82
C GLN A 346 1.32 15.45 -3.69
N ALA A 347 0.53 15.23 -4.76
CA ALA A 347 -0.91 15.47 -4.75
C ALA A 347 -1.62 14.60 -3.70
N GLU A 348 -1.19 13.33 -3.54
CA GLU A 348 -1.69 12.40 -2.53
C GLU A 348 -1.09 12.63 -1.14
N GLN A 349 -0.25 13.64 -0.95
CA GLN A 349 0.50 13.82 0.30
C GLN A 349 1.28 12.55 0.70
N GLY A 350 1.69 11.77 -0.31
CA GLY A 350 2.50 10.57 -0.18
C GLY A 350 4.00 10.87 -0.19
N ILE A 351 4.77 9.97 0.37
CA ILE A 351 6.23 10.02 0.34
C ILE A 351 6.67 9.49 -1.02
N SER A 352 7.40 10.30 -1.78
CA SER A 352 7.88 9.87 -3.10
C SER A 352 8.65 8.55 -3.03
N SER A 353 8.41 7.66 -3.97
CA SER A 353 9.23 6.46 -4.13
C SER A 353 10.63 6.74 -4.71
N VAL A 354 10.86 7.95 -5.22
CA VAL A 354 12.21 8.38 -5.64
C VAL A 354 13.02 8.78 -4.41
N LYS A 355 14.20 8.19 -4.27
CA LYS A 355 15.12 8.47 -3.15
C LYS A 355 15.53 9.93 -3.10
N GLY A 356 15.64 10.48 -1.89
CA GLY A 356 16.06 11.86 -1.65
C GLY A 356 15.00 12.93 -1.91
N ALA A 357 13.76 12.54 -2.23
CA ALA A 357 12.66 13.50 -2.32
C ALA A 357 12.24 13.99 -0.92
N GLU A 358 11.74 15.23 -0.87
CA GLU A 358 11.23 15.82 0.36
C GLU A 358 9.97 15.12 0.87
N LEU A 359 9.79 15.10 2.20
CA LEU A 359 8.58 14.61 2.83
C LEU A 359 7.39 15.54 2.53
N PRO A 360 6.17 14.99 2.41
CA PRO A 360 4.98 15.80 2.20
C PRO A 360 4.68 16.69 3.42
N ALA A 361 4.07 17.85 3.19
CA ALA A 361 3.79 18.84 4.22
C ALA A 361 2.93 18.29 5.37
N THR A 362 2.06 17.30 5.11
CA THR A 362 1.25 16.62 6.13
C THR A 362 2.06 15.88 7.17
N LEU A 363 3.29 15.48 6.84
CA LEU A 363 4.20 14.79 7.76
C LEU A 363 5.18 15.73 8.46
N LYS A 364 5.15 17.04 8.16
CA LYS A 364 5.95 18.01 8.89
C LYS A 364 5.70 17.98 10.41
N PRO A 365 4.45 17.91 10.91
CA PRO A 365 4.20 17.75 12.35
C PRO A 365 4.85 16.49 12.95
N PHE A 366 5.01 15.40 12.19
CA PHE A 366 5.70 14.20 12.67
C PHE A 366 7.17 14.50 12.94
N THR A 367 7.83 15.14 11.98
CA THR A 367 9.24 15.55 12.13
C THR A 367 9.42 16.51 13.29
N ASP A 368 8.53 17.52 13.39
CA ASP A 368 8.58 18.56 14.45
C ASP A 368 8.37 17.96 15.86
N ASN A 369 7.63 16.87 15.98
CA ASN A 369 7.38 16.16 17.25
C ASN A 369 8.30 14.95 17.46
N GLY A 370 9.32 14.77 16.62
CA GLY A 370 10.31 13.69 16.77
C GLY A 370 9.76 12.29 16.55
N VAL A 371 8.70 12.15 15.75
CA VAL A 371 8.17 10.84 15.37
C VAL A 371 9.18 10.11 14.49
N GLN A 372 9.58 8.93 14.90
CA GLN A 372 10.48 8.09 14.12
C GLN A 372 9.69 7.37 13.01
N LEU A 373 10.14 7.54 11.77
CA LEU A 373 9.62 6.76 10.64
C LEU A 373 10.45 5.47 10.54
N ILE A 374 9.79 4.31 10.66
CA ILE A 374 10.44 3.01 10.61
C ILE A 374 9.98 2.22 9.39
N GLY A 375 10.94 1.67 8.63
CA GLY A 375 10.65 0.68 7.59
C GLY A 375 10.39 -0.68 8.21
N GLN A 376 9.61 -1.53 7.52
CA GLN A 376 9.42 -2.92 7.97
C GLN A 376 10.39 -3.84 7.23
N LYS A 377 11.04 -4.74 7.98
CA LYS A 377 11.79 -5.86 7.39
C LYS A 377 10.82 -6.81 6.69
N GLN A 378 11.27 -7.42 5.60
CA GLN A 378 10.47 -8.32 4.75
C GLN A 378 11.13 -9.70 4.58
N ASP A 379 12.19 -10.00 5.34
CA ASP A 379 13.00 -11.21 5.18
C ASP A 379 12.18 -12.49 5.40
N LYS A 380 11.18 -12.45 6.30
CA LYS A 380 10.30 -13.57 6.63
C LYS A 380 8.86 -13.42 6.13
N SER A 381 8.59 -12.41 5.32
CA SER A 381 7.24 -12.10 4.80
C SER A 381 6.55 -13.32 4.17
N ALA A 382 7.28 -14.10 3.36
CA ALA A 382 6.74 -15.32 2.74
C ALA A 382 6.37 -16.41 3.77
N THR A 383 7.16 -16.55 4.83
CA THR A 383 6.90 -17.49 5.93
C THR A 383 5.69 -17.06 6.74
N VAL A 384 5.62 -15.77 7.11
CA VAL A 384 4.46 -15.18 7.81
C VAL A 384 3.18 -15.43 7.03
N LYS A 385 3.16 -15.17 5.71
CA LYS A 385 1.99 -15.42 4.84
C LYS A 385 1.59 -16.89 4.78
N LYS A 386 2.56 -17.84 4.79
CA LYS A 386 2.25 -19.28 4.84
C LYS A 386 1.61 -19.68 6.17
N ILE A 387 2.12 -19.16 7.29
CA ILE A 387 1.58 -19.43 8.62
C ILE A 387 0.17 -18.83 8.73
N ASP A 388 -0.02 -17.58 8.33
CA ASP A 388 -1.30 -16.89 8.36
C ASP A 388 -2.38 -17.62 7.55
N LYS A 389 -2.03 -18.05 6.33
CA LYS A 389 -2.90 -18.87 5.49
C LYS A 389 -3.24 -20.22 6.13
N GLY A 390 -2.23 -20.90 6.72
CA GLY A 390 -2.44 -22.17 7.40
C GLY A 390 -3.26 -22.04 8.69
N ALA A 391 -3.20 -20.89 9.34
CA ALA A 391 -3.99 -20.55 10.52
C ALA A 391 -5.43 -20.14 10.18
N GLU A 392 -5.73 -19.88 8.90
CA GLU A 392 -7.03 -19.37 8.45
C GLU A 392 -7.48 -18.10 9.20
N ILE A 393 -6.52 -17.20 9.46
CA ILE A 393 -6.79 -15.90 10.13
C ILE A 393 -6.95 -14.81 9.10
N ASN A 394 -6.07 -14.79 8.09
CA ASN A 394 -6.02 -13.80 7.02
C ASN A 394 -5.80 -12.37 7.56
N LEU A 395 -4.62 -12.11 8.11
CA LEU A 395 -4.24 -10.80 8.66
C LEU A 395 -4.45 -9.64 7.68
N ASP A 396 -4.31 -9.92 6.39
CA ASP A 396 -4.52 -8.97 5.29
C ASP A 396 -5.96 -8.95 4.76
N ALA A 397 -6.94 -9.52 5.51
CA ALA A 397 -8.37 -9.44 5.25
C ALA A 397 -9.12 -8.81 6.44
N PRO A 398 -10.35 -8.33 6.26
CA PRO A 398 -11.10 -7.71 7.35
C PRO A 398 -11.69 -8.70 8.36
N ASP A 399 -11.91 -9.95 7.96
CA ASP A 399 -12.82 -10.90 8.61
C ASP A 399 -12.54 -11.11 10.10
N TYR A 400 -11.27 -11.33 10.48
CA TYR A 400 -10.98 -11.60 11.89
C TYR A 400 -11.19 -10.35 12.77
N ARG A 401 -10.94 -9.14 12.25
CA ARG A 401 -11.22 -7.90 12.99
C ARG A 401 -12.69 -7.53 12.97
N GLN A 402 -13.43 -7.88 11.92
CA GLN A 402 -14.90 -7.78 11.94
C GLN A 402 -15.45 -8.68 13.04
N LYS A 403 -14.96 -9.94 13.18
CA LYS A 403 -15.32 -10.81 14.30
C LYS A 403 -14.96 -10.21 15.66
N LEU A 404 -13.78 -9.57 15.78
CA LEU A 404 -13.37 -8.86 17.00
C LEU A 404 -14.33 -7.72 17.35
N VAL A 405 -14.73 -6.91 16.38
CA VAL A 405 -15.73 -5.85 16.53
C VAL A 405 -17.09 -6.43 16.93
N ASP A 406 -17.50 -7.55 16.34
CA ASP A 406 -18.76 -8.22 16.68
C ASP A 406 -18.77 -8.76 18.12
N ILE A 407 -17.66 -9.30 18.59
CA ILE A 407 -17.51 -9.69 20.00
C ILE A 407 -17.57 -8.44 20.90
N ALA A 408 -16.86 -7.39 20.55
CA ALA A 408 -16.78 -6.17 21.36
C ALA A 408 -18.13 -5.46 21.52
N ARG A 409 -18.99 -5.50 20.49
CA ARG A 409 -20.36 -4.93 20.54
C ARG A 409 -21.44 -5.91 21.03
N GLY A 410 -21.07 -7.15 21.33
CA GLY A 410 -22.01 -8.19 21.79
C GLY A 410 -22.86 -8.85 20.68
N ALA A 411 -22.52 -8.68 19.41
CA ALA A 411 -23.17 -9.33 18.29
C ALA A 411 -22.66 -10.76 18.03
N ALA A 412 -21.45 -11.09 18.52
CA ALA A 412 -20.91 -12.43 18.57
C ALA A 412 -20.58 -12.83 20.02
N SER A 413 -20.66 -14.14 20.31
CA SER A 413 -20.31 -14.67 21.63
C SER A 413 -18.79 -14.66 21.85
N GLY A 414 -18.36 -14.54 23.11
CA GLY A 414 -16.98 -14.57 23.54
C GLY A 414 -16.54 -13.27 24.22
N ASP A 415 -15.28 -13.21 24.53
CA ASP A 415 -14.57 -12.05 25.07
C ASP A 415 -13.20 -11.90 24.40
N LEU A 416 -12.48 -10.84 24.73
CA LEU A 416 -11.18 -10.52 24.13
C LEU A 416 -10.15 -11.62 24.38
N ASP A 417 -10.03 -12.08 25.64
CA ASP A 417 -9.02 -13.05 26.04
C ASP A 417 -9.26 -14.42 25.39
N GLY A 418 -10.52 -14.86 25.35
CA GLY A 418 -10.93 -16.08 24.66
C GLY A 418 -10.66 -16.04 23.18
N TYR A 419 -10.89 -14.88 22.55
CA TYR A 419 -10.61 -14.72 21.13
C TYR A 419 -9.10 -14.70 20.83
N PHE A 420 -8.30 -14.02 21.63
CA PHE A 420 -6.84 -14.05 21.50
C PHE A 420 -6.26 -15.46 21.74
N ALA A 421 -6.81 -16.20 22.67
CA ALA A 421 -6.42 -17.61 22.89
C ALA A 421 -6.76 -18.48 21.65
N GLU A 422 -7.92 -18.27 21.02
CA GLU A 422 -8.28 -18.94 19.76
C GLU A 422 -7.28 -18.62 18.63
N LEU A 423 -6.99 -17.33 18.42
CA LEU A 423 -6.06 -16.88 17.37
C LEU A 423 -4.64 -17.43 17.61
N ASN A 424 -4.12 -17.33 18.83
CA ASN A 424 -2.82 -17.90 19.20
C ASN A 424 -2.75 -19.41 18.98
N LYS A 425 -3.81 -20.14 19.28
CA LYS A 425 -3.88 -21.59 19.06
C LYS A 425 -3.79 -21.92 17.57
N LYS A 426 -4.58 -21.23 16.72
CA LYS A 426 -4.56 -21.42 15.26
C LYS A 426 -3.19 -21.10 14.68
N TRP A 427 -2.60 -19.98 15.11
CA TRP A 427 -1.27 -19.55 14.65
C TRP A 427 -0.19 -20.57 15.03
N SER A 428 -0.16 -21.01 16.30
CA SER A 428 0.81 -21.98 16.79
C SER A 428 0.74 -23.32 16.03
N GLN A 429 -0.48 -23.77 15.69
CA GLN A 429 -0.66 -25.00 14.91
C GLN A 429 -0.10 -24.86 13.51
N ALA A 430 -0.44 -23.77 12.84
CA ALA A 430 0.05 -23.48 11.48
C ALA A 430 1.57 -23.29 11.44
N GLN A 431 2.13 -22.56 12.43
CA GLN A 431 3.57 -22.33 12.55
C GLN A 431 4.36 -23.65 12.66
N LYS A 432 3.88 -24.60 13.48
CA LYS A 432 4.50 -25.91 13.60
C LYS A 432 4.49 -26.68 12.27
N THR A 433 3.43 -26.55 11.48
CA THR A 433 3.30 -27.19 10.16
C THR A 433 4.22 -26.56 9.12
N VAL A 434 4.46 -25.24 9.20
CA VAL A 434 5.28 -24.52 8.22
C VAL A 434 6.78 -24.66 8.52
N ASN A 435 7.16 -24.75 9.81
CA ASN A 435 8.56 -24.79 10.26
C ASN A 435 9.07 -26.20 10.57
N GLY A 436 8.21 -27.21 10.60
CA GLY A 436 8.54 -28.64 10.83
C GLY A 436 8.62 -29.40 9.55
#